data_bd511277dece83718031257f0ad3b395
#
_entry.id   bd511277dece83718031257f0ad3b395
#
_cell.length_a   1.000
_cell.length_b   1.000
_cell.length_c   1.000
_cell.angle_alpha   90.00
_cell.angle_beta   90.00
_cell.angle_gamma   90.00
#
_symmetry.space_group_name_H-M   'P 1'
#
loop_
_entity.id
_entity.type
_entity.pdbx_description
1 polymer ?
#
loop_
_entity_poly.entity_id
_entity_poly.type
_entity_poly.pdbx_seq_one_letter_code
_entity_poly.pdbx_strand_id
1 'polypeptide(L)'
;MSILVDKSTRLVVQGITGRDGAFHTRQMLDYGTRVVAGVTPGKAGESVHGVPVFDSVAEAVAATRANASVIYVPSAFAADAIHEAADAGIGLIVCITEGLPVRDALEAWHYVAAMRERGTQPKAGSGQGKPRLVGPNCPGLISPGQCKVGILPGRITRPGPVGVVSRSGTLTYEGVQQLTHAGLGQTTCLGIGGDPVIGTNFIDSLALFEADPKTEAIVLIGEIGGTDEEEAAQFIRRRVHKPVVAFVAGQTAPPGKRMGHAGAIIAGGTGTAAEKIAAFEAAGVPVARIPSEIPGLIADALSRRRARGGRGRPARKAKLARAARPARAAKPARKAKPARKAKPARAAKPARKVKRANPRGAARGRRPH
;
A
#
# COMPACT_ATOMS: atom_id res chain seq x y z
N MET A 1 10.34 2.10 -8.85
CA MET A 1 10.19 1.93 -7.40
C MET A 1 8.86 2.55 -7.02
N SER A 2 8.34 2.24 -5.89
CA SER A 2 7.13 2.79 -5.26
C SER A 2 7.49 3.03 -3.80
N ILE A 3 6.70 3.81 -3.08
CA ILE A 3 6.94 3.98 -1.65
C ILE A 3 6.27 2.83 -0.87
N LEU A 4 6.91 2.35 0.17
CA LEU A 4 6.44 1.40 1.19
C LEU A 4 6.15 -0.02 0.71
N VAL A 5 5.51 -0.24 -0.45
CA VAL A 5 5.14 -1.56 -0.96
C VAL A 5 5.47 -1.73 -2.44
N ASP A 6 5.87 -2.94 -2.82
CA ASP A 6 6.15 -3.35 -4.20
C ASP A 6 5.93 -4.86 -4.40
N LYS A 7 6.38 -5.41 -5.52
CA LYS A 7 6.28 -6.85 -5.84
C LYS A 7 7.05 -7.76 -4.88
N SER A 8 8.00 -7.24 -4.11
CA SER A 8 8.76 -8.01 -3.10
C SER A 8 8.03 -8.10 -1.76
N THR A 9 6.97 -7.32 -1.55
CA THR A 9 6.17 -7.33 -0.33
C THR A 9 5.57 -8.71 -0.09
N ARG A 10 5.81 -9.27 1.10
CA ARG A 10 5.31 -10.55 1.59
C ARG A 10 4.39 -10.26 2.78
N LEU A 11 3.09 -10.33 2.53
CA LEU A 11 2.08 -9.82 3.46
C LEU A 11 1.54 -10.91 4.38
N VAL A 12 1.49 -10.63 5.69
CA VAL A 12 0.69 -11.36 6.67
C VAL A 12 -0.60 -10.59 6.96
N VAL A 13 -1.72 -11.31 7.10
CA VAL A 13 -3.04 -10.74 7.41
C VAL A 13 -3.44 -11.16 8.82
N GLN A 14 -3.49 -10.22 9.76
CA GLN A 14 -3.98 -10.46 11.11
C GLN A 14 -5.51 -10.33 11.13
N GLY A 15 -6.18 -11.33 11.73
CA GLY A 15 -7.64 -11.46 11.69
C GLY A 15 -8.17 -12.05 10.37
N ILE A 16 -7.36 -12.87 9.67
CA ILE A 16 -7.66 -13.42 8.34
C ILE A 16 -8.94 -14.25 8.31
N THR A 17 -9.30 -14.94 9.39
CA THR A 17 -10.51 -15.78 9.47
C THR A 17 -11.79 -14.99 9.72
N GLY A 18 -11.67 -13.70 10.09
CA GLY A 18 -12.80 -12.79 10.19
C GLY A 18 -13.37 -12.43 8.81
N ARG A 19 -14.66 -11.99 8.79
CA ARG A 19 -15.36 -11.63 7.55
C ARG A 19 -14.57 -10.66 6.68
N ASP A 20 -14.12 -9.56 7.26
CA ASP A 20 -13.42 -8.50 6.51
C ASP A 20 -11.99 -8.92 6.16
N GLY A 21 -11.29 -9.62 7.08
CA GLY A 21 -9.99 -10.21 6.82
C GLY A 21 -10.00 -11.18 5.65
N ALA A 22 -10.95 -12.12 5.63
CA ALA A 22 -11.10 -13.09 4.54
C ALA A 22 -11.47 -12.40 3.20
N PHE A 23 -12.46 -11.48 3.23
CA PHE A 23 -12.89 -10.76 2.03
C PHE A 23 -11.75 -9.96 1.39
N HIS A 24 -11.05 -9.16 2.19
CA HIS A 24 -9.97 -8.33 1.66
C HIS A 24 -8.71 -9.14 1.32
N THR A 25 -8.48 -10.28 1.97
CA THR A 25 -7.44 -11.22 1.54
C THR A 25 -7.69 -11.70 0.12
N ARG A 26 -8.93 -12.11 -0.22
CA ARG A 26 -9.28 -12.48 -1.58
C ARG A 26 -9.01 -11.34 -2.57
N GLN A 27 -9.43 -10.12 -2.24
CA GLN A 27 -9.21 -8.94 -3.08
C GLN A 27 -7.72 -8.59 -3.27
N MET A 28 -6.88 -8.84 -2.28
CA MET A 28 -5.43 -8.65 -2.37
C MET A 28 -4.76 -9.73 -3.22
N LEU A 29 -5.18 -10.99 -3.09
CA LEU A 29 -4.72 -12.10 -3.92
C LEU A 29 -5.11 -11.90 -5.39
N ASP A 30 -6.37 -11.53 -5.66
CA ASP A 30 -6.86 -11.25 -7.03
C ASP A 30 -6.11 -10.06 -7.67
N TYR A 31 -5.64 -9.11 -6.86
CA TYR A 31 -4.78 -8.01 -7.32
C TYR A 31 -3.34 -8.43 -7.61
N GLY A 32 -2.92 -9.60 -7.18
CA GLY A 32 -1.55 -10.11 -7.33
C GLY A 32 -0.62 -9.78 -6.15
N THR A 33 -1.16 -9.36 -5.01
CA THR A 33 -0.39 -9.19 -3.77
C THR A 33 0.05 -10.55 -3.24
N ARG A 34 1.30 -10.67 -2.82
CA ARG A 34 1.84 -11.90 -2.23
C ARG A 34 1.41 -12.02 -0.76
N VAL A 35 0.16 -12.41 -0.51
CA VAL A 35 -0.30 -12.77 0.83
C VAL A 35 0.27 -14.16 1.16
N VAL A 36 1.19 -14.23 2.11
CA VAL A 36 1.97 -15.43 2.41
C VAL A 36 1.53 -16.15 3.67
N ALA A 37 0.81 -15.46 4.57
CA ALA A 37 0.30 -16.00 5.81
C ALA A 37 -0.93 -15.23 6.29
N GLY A 38 -1.76 -15.89 7.08
CA GLY A 38 -2.76 -15.31 7.94
C GLY A 38 -2.46 -15.58 9.40
N VAL A 39 -2.95 -14.75 10.30
CA VAL A 39 -2.85 -14.95 11.74
C VAL A 39 -4.23 -14.80 12.39
N THR A 40 -4.60 -15.80 13.14
CA THR A 40 -5.76 -15.78 14.05
C THR A 40 -5.47 -16.76 15.20
N PRO A 41 -5.33 -16.30 16.46
CA PRO A 41 -5.03 -17.16 17.59
C PRO A 41 -6.02 -18.32 17.72
N GLY A 42 -5.52 -19.55 17.97
CA GLY A 42 -6.30 -20.77 18.08
C GLY A 42 -6.78 -21.35 16.74
N LYS A 43 -6.27 -20.84 15.59
CA LYS A 43 -6.67 -21.26 14.25
C LYS A 43 -5.49 -21.77 13.39
N ALA A 44 -4.35 -22.05 14.02
CA ALA A 44 -3.19 -22.61 13.32
C ALA A 44 -3.55 -23.91 12.58
N GLY A 45 -3.06 -24.05 11.35
CA GLY A 45 -3.36 -25.19 10.49
C GLY A 45 -4.60 -25.03 9.60
N GLU A 46 -5.46 -24.04 9.85
CA GLU A 46 -6.52 -23.67 8.91
C GLU A 46 -5.95 -22.99 7.64
N SER A 47 -6.79 -22.80 6.65
CA SER A 47 -6.43 -22.09 5.41
C SER A 47 -7.59 -21.20 4.96
N VAL A 48 -7.28 -19.96 4.58
CA VAL A 48 -8.23 -19.00 4.01
C VAL A 48 -7.80 -18.63 2.61
N HIS A 49 -8.60 -18.97 1.61
CA HIS A 49 -8.26 -18.78 0.17
C HIS A 49 -6.89 -19.37 -0.24
N GLY A 50 -6.50 -20.51 0.36
CA GLY A 50 -5.19 -21.15 0.13
C GLY A 50 -4.03 -20.51 0.91
N VAL A 51 -4.28 -19.49 1.74
CA VAL A 51 -3.28 -18.87 2.60
C VAL A 51 -3.25 -19.62 3.94
N PRO A 52 -2.10 -20.15 4.40
CA PRO A 52 -1.99 -20.84 5.68
C PRO A 52 -2.20 -19.88 6.85
N VAL A 53 -2.88 -20.36 7.91
CA VAL A 53 -3.15 -19.61 9.12
C VAL A 53 -2.24 -20.09 10.25
N PHE A 54 -1.69 -19.14 11.00
CA PHE A 54 -0.82 -19.34 12.16
C PHE A 54 -1.46 -18.74 13.42
N ASP A 55 -1.01 -19.13 14.59
CA ASP A 55 -1.48 -18.58 15.86
C ASP A 55 -0.82 -17.22 16.19
N SER A 56 0.37 -16.97 15.67
CA SER A 56 1.11 -15.73 15.93
C SER A 56 1.81 -15.18 14.69
N VAL A 57 2.08 -13.85 14.72
CA VAL A 57 2.87 -13.18 13.66
C VAL A 57 4.31 -13.70 13.66
N ALA A 58 4.86 -14.03 14.84
CA ALA A 58 6.22 -14.56 14.96
C ALA A 58 6.37 -15.90 14.23
N GLU A 59 5.41 -16.83 14.39
CA GLU A 59 5.38 -18.10 13.66
C GLU A 59 5.21 -17.88 12.14
N ALA A 60 4.28 -17.00 11.76
CA ALA A 60 4.06 -16.65 10.38
C ALA A 60 5.33 -16.08 9.71
N VAL A 61 6.06 -15.19 10.39
CA VAL A 61 7.32 -14.62 9.90
C VAL A 61 8.41 -15.69 9.80
N ALA A 62 8.54 -16.55 10.81
CA ALA A 62 9.52 -17.63 10.79
C ALA A 62 9.31 -18.59 9.62
N ALA A 63 8.05 -18.96 9.34
CA ALA A 63 7.69 -19.88 8.27
C ALA A 63 7.76 -19.24 6.87
N THR A 64 7.37 -17.96 6.74
CA THR A 64 7.12 -17.34 5.43
C THR A 64 8.04 -16.18 5.10
N ARG A 65 8.82 -15.66 6.05
CA ARG A 65 9.61 -14.44 5.90
C ARG A 65 8.74 -13.24 5.50
N ALA A 66 7.55 -13.11 6.09
CA ALA A 66 6.69 -11.94 5.89
C ALA A 66 7.42 -10.67 6.33
N ASN A 67 7.23 -9.56 5.60
CA ASN A 67 7.87 -8.27 5.87
C ASN A 67 6.87 -7.10 6.00
N ALA A 68 5.59 -7.38 5.76
CA ALA A 68 4.50 -6.44 5.94
C ALA A 68 3.32 -7.15 6.64
N SER A 69 2.58 -6.40 7.46
CA SER A 69 1.36 -6.87 8.10
C SER A 69 0.20 -5.92 7.80
N VAL A 70 -1.00 -6.49 7.60
CA VAL A 70 -2.26 -5.73 7.59
C VAL A 70 -3.19 -6.27 8.67
N ILE A 71 -3.84 -5.37 9.43
CA ILE A 71 -4.60 -5.67 10.62
C ILE A 71 -6.08 -5.40 10.39
N TYR A 72 -6.92 -6.44 10.57
CA TYR A 72 -8.39 -6.40 10.50
C TYR A 72 -9.04 -6.89 11.80
N VAL A 73 -8.29 -7.02 12.89
CA VAL A 73 -8.82 -7.44 14.17
C VAL A 73 -9.75 -6.37 14.76
N PRO A 74 -10.71 -6.72 15.64
CA PRO A 74 -11.54 -5.73 16.33
C PRO A 74 -10.70 -4.71 17.11
N SER A 75 -11.25 -3.49 17.30
CA SER A 75 -10.53 -2.36 17.91
C SER A 75 -9.89 -2.66 19.26
N ALA A 76 -10.55 -3.50 20.10
CA ALA A 76 -10.02 -3.90 21.40
C ALA A 76 -8.70 -4.69 21.33
N PHE A 77 -8.36 -5.27 20.18
CA PHE A 77 -7.15 -6.09 19.99
C PHE A 77 -6.15 -5.46 19.03
N ALA A 78 -6.47 -4.29 18.45
CA ALA A 78 -5.66 -3.73 17.37
C ALA A 78 -4.32 -3.19 17.87
N ALA A 79 -4.25 -2.65 19.09
CA ALA A 79 -2.99 -2.21 19.67
C ALA A 79 -2.05 -3.41 19.92
N ASP A 80 -2.57 -4.51 20.48
CA ASP A 80 -1.79 -5.73 20.68
C ASP A 80 -1.29 -6.31 19.35
N ALA A 81 -2.14 -6.30 18.31
CA ALA A 81 -1.75 -6.74 16.97
C ALA A 81 -0.66 -5.86 16.34
N ILE A 82 -0.62 -4.56 16.64
CA ILE A 82 0.47 -3.65 16.22
C ILE A 82 1.76 -4.01 16.94
N HIS A 83 1.72 -4.21 18.27
CA HIS A 83 2.87 -4.61 19.08
C HIS A 83 3.43 -5.95 18.61
N GLU A 84 2.57 -6.96 18.45
CA GLU A 84 2.96 -8.29 17.98
C GLU A 84 3.68 -8.24 16.62
N ALA A 85 3.14 -7.46 15.67
CA ALA A 85 3.77 -7.30 14.37
C ALA A 85 5.15 -6.61 14.47
N ALA A 86 5.28 -5.59 15.33
CA ALA A 86 6.54 -4.90 15.56
C ALA A 86 7.58 -5.82 16.19
N ASP A 87 7.20 -6.61 17.22
CA ASP A 87 8.07 -7.56 17.90
C ASP A 87 8.52 -8.71 17.01
N ALA A 88 7.65 -9.15 16.10
CA ALA A 88 7.99 -10.15 15.09
C ALA A 88 8.94 -9.58 14.01
N GLY A 89 9.27 -8.29 14.06
CA GLY A 89 10.20 -7.63 13.15
C GLY A 89 9.58 -7.23 11.81
N ILE A 90 8.26 -7.06 11.72
CA ILE A 90 7.59 -6.55 10.53
C ILE A 90 8.02 -5.10 10.25
N GLY A 91 8.47 -4.83 9.02
CA GLY A 91 8.92 -3.51 8.62
C GLY A 91 7.80 -2.52 8.25
N LEU A 92 6.65 -3.02 7.81
CA LEU A 92 5.47 -2.22 7.50
C LEU A 92 4.24 -2.81 8.17
N ILE A 93 3.60 -2.04 9.03
CA ILE A 93 2.38 -2.41 9.76
C ILE A 93 1.25 -1.50 9.28
N VAL A 94 0.18 -2.06 8.75
CA VAL A 94 -0.97 -1.31 8.22
C VAL A 94 -2.19 -1.67 9.06
N CYS A 95 -2.68 -0.73 9.87
CA CYS A 95 -3.85 -0.94 10.72
C CYS A 95 -5.09 -0.32 10.06
N ILE A 96 -5.98 -1.19 9.55
CA ILE A 96 -7.24 -0.78 8.93
C ILE A 96 -8.27 -0.43 10.00
N THR A 97 -8.20 -1.10 11.13
CA THR A 97 -9.19 -1.03 12.22
C THR A 97 -9.44 0.40 12.66
N GLU A 98 -10.72 0.75 12.73
CA GLU A 98 -11.26 1.99 13.28
C GLU A 98 -11.65 1.80 14.75
N GLY A 99 -11.65 2.89 15.53
CA GLY A 99 -12.16 2.92 16.89
C GLY A 99 -11.18 2.45 17.95
N LEU A 100 -9.86 2.52 17.69
CA LEU A 100 -8.88 2.35 18.76
C LEU A 100 -9.04 3.46 19.79
N PRO A 101 -9.06 3.15 21.09
CA PRO A 101 -8.97 4.17 22.13
C PRO A 101 -7.71 5.03 21.92
N VAL A 102 -7.83 6.34 22.10
CA VAL A 102 -6.72 7.29 21.85
C VAL A 102 -5.48 6.92 22.68
N ARG A 103 -5.68 6.45 23.92
CA ARG A 103 -4.58 6.00 24.78
C ARG A 103 -3.83 4.82 24.17
N ASP A 104 -4.56 3.79 23.75
CA ASP A 104 -3.98 2.57 23.18
C ASP A 104 -3.27 2.88 21.84
N ALA A 105 -3.87 3.76 21.02
CA ALA A 105 -3.25 4.24 19.80
C ALA A 105 -1.93 4.99 20.08
N LEU A 106 -1.89 5.82 21.12
CA LEU A 106 -0.70 6.56 21.52
C LEU A 106 0.41 5.62 22.06
N GLU A 107 0.04 4.63 22.88
CA GLU A 107 0.98 3.61 23.39
C GLU A 107 1.58 2.80 22.22
N ALA A 108 0.76 2.34 21.29
CA ALA A 108 1.21 1.61 20.10
C ALA A 108 2.11 2.48 19.20
N TRP A 109 1.75 3.76 19.01
CA TRP A 109 2.56 4.72 18.26
C TRP A 109 3.94 4.90 18.88
N HIS A 110 4.00 5.18 20.20
CA HIS A 110 5.26 5.34 20.92
C HIS A 110 6.12 4.07 20.87
N TYR A 111 5.50 2.90 21.00
CA TYR A 111 6.19 1.62 20.90
C TYR A 111 6.89 1.44 19.55
N VAL A 112 6.16 1.61 18.46
CA VAL A 112 6.70 1.51 17.10
C VAL A 112 7.76 2.58 16.84
N ALA A 113 7.55 3.83 17.30
CA ALA A 113 8.52 4.91 17.16
C ALA A 113 9.82 4.59 17.90
N ALA A 114 9.75 4.13 19.15
CA ALA A 114 10.92 3.74 19.95
C ALA A 114 11.71 2.59 19.31
N MET A 115 11.03 1.58 18.76
CA MET A 115 11.71 0.50 18.02
C MET A 115 12.40 1.02 16.75
N ARG A 116 11.77 1.96 16.06
CA ARG A 116 12.35 2.59 14.86
C ARG A 116 13.60 3.42 15.19
N GLU A 117 13.63 4.14 16.31
CA GLU A 117 14.77 4.93 16.76
C GLU A 117 15.94 4.06 17.24
N ARG A 118 15.66 3.06 18.07
CA ARG A 118 16.67 2.14 18.60
C ARG A 118 17.40 1.35 17.52
N GLY A 119 16.88 1.35 16.29
CA GLY A 119 17.51 0.65 15.18
C GLY A 119 17.67 -0.83 15.49
N THR A 120 16.65 -1.46 16.10
CA THR A 120 16.69 -2.91 16.36
C THR A 120 17.07 -3.58 15.06
N GLN A 121 18.31 -4.10 15.04
CA GLN A 121 18.84 -4.82 13.87
C GLN A 121 17.88 -5.97 13.62
N PRO A 122 17.28 -6.08 12.42
CA PRO A 122 16.53 -7.26 12.10
C PRO A 122 17.45 -8.47 12.31
N LYS A 123 16.94 -9.55 12.91
CA LYS A 123 17.69 -10.79 13.00
C LYS A 123 18.25 -11.11 11.61
N ALA A 124 19.53 -11.43 11.51
CA ALA A 124 20.21 -11.67 10.25
C ALA A 124 19.39 -12.62 9.35
N GLY A 125 19.02 -12.14 8.16
CA GLY A 125 18.21 -12.89 7.20
C GLY A 125 16.73 -12.49 7.11
N SER A 126 16.20 -11.57 7.96
CA SER A 126 14.78 -11.18 7.93
C SER A 126 14.42 -10.18 6.81
N GLY A 127 15.37 -9.48 6.22
CA GLY A 127 15.11 -8.46 5.18
C GLY A 127 14.27 -7.27 5.66
N GLN A 128 14.14 -7.11 6.97
CA GLN A 128 13.19 -6.21 7.61
C GLN A 128 13.86 -4.89 7.97
N GLY A 129 13.19 -3.80 7.61
CA GLY A 129 13.59 -2.44 7.97
C GLY A 129 13.07 -2.03 9.36
N LYS A 130 13.36 -0.80 9.74
CA LYS A 130 12.78 -0.17 10.93
C LYS A 130 11.24 -0.16 10.80
N PRO A 131 10.45 -0.57 11.81
CA PRO A 131 9.01 -0.67 11.71
C PRO A 131 8.37 0.69 11.41
N ARG A 132 7.36 0.68 10.55
CA ARG A 132 6.54 1.85 10.21
C ARG A 132 5.07 1.46 10.34
N LEU A 133 4.32 2.26 11.08
CA LEU A 133 2.87 2.12 11.21
C LEU A 133 2.17 3.05 10.21
N VAL A 134 1.17 2.53 9.50
CA VAL A 134 0.20 3.26 8.68
C VAL A 134 -1.19 3.04 9.28
N GLY A 135 -1.96 4.10 9.50
CA GLY A 135 -3.19 4.07 10.30
C GLY A 135 -2.89 4.28 11.80
N PRO A 136 -3.83 3.97 12.68
CA PRO A 136 -5.10 3.24 12.49
C PRO A 136 -6.14 4.01 11.65
N ASN A 137 -7.32 3.37 11.48
CA ASN A 137 -8.45 3.94 10.74
C ASN A 137 -8.07 4.41 9.34
N CYS A 138 -7.41 3.55 8.57
CA CYS A 138 -6.93 3.89 7.24
C CYS A 138 -7.40 2.87 6.18
N PRO A 139 -7.50 3.26 4.90
CA PRO A 139 -7.83 2.32 3.83
C PRO A 139 -6.61 1.48 3.39
N GLY A 140 -5.45 1.69 3.97
CA GLY A 140 -4.19 1.09 3.54
C GLY A 140 -3.54 1.80 2.36
N LEU A 141 -2.82 1.06 1.54
CA LEU A 141 -2.07 1.62 0.42
C LEU A 141 -2.05 0.68 -0.78
N ILE A 142 -1.82 1.28 -1.96
CA ILE A 142 -1.69 0.56 -3.21
C ILE A 142 -0.64 1.22 -4.11
N SER A 143 0.29 0.42 -4.60
CA SER A 143 1.20 0.79 -5.69
C SER A 143 0.72 0.10 -6.96
N PRO A 144 0.11 0.84 -7.91
CA PRO A 144 -0.57 0.26 -9.06
C PRO A 144 0.33 -0.65 -9.89
N GLY A 145 -0.20 -1.86 -10.20
CA GLY A 145 0.54 -2.92 -10.93
C GLY A 145 1.64 -3.61 -10.13
N GLN A 146 1.75 -3.34 -8.83
CA GLN A 146 2.78 -3.92 -7.96
C GLN A 146 2.21 -4.63 -6.73
N CYS A 147 1.54 -3.90 -5.84
CA CYS A 147 1.07 -4.43 -4.57
C CYS A 147 -0.09 -3.59 -4.04
N LYS A 148 -1.07 -4.27 -3.43
CA LYS A 148 -2.19 -3.69 -2.70
C LYS A 148 -2.18 -4.25 -1.28
N VAL A 149 -2.23 -3.36 -0.28
CA VAL A 149 -2.34 -3.72 1.14
C VAL A 149 -3.50 -2.93 1.74
N GLY A 150 -4.55 -3.62 2.16
CA GLY A 150 -5.75 -3.00 2.71
C GLY A 150 -6.96 -3.02 1.77
N ILE A 151 -7.83 -2.01 1.91
CA ILE A 151 -9.18 -2.01 1.34
C ILE A 151 -9.32 -1.16 0.06
N LEU A 152 -8.31 -0.38 -0.32
CA LEU A 152 -8.33 0.44 -1.55
C LEU A 152 -8.71 -0.40 -2.79
N PRO A 153 -9.73 -0.01 -3.58
CA PRO A 153 -10.13 -0.79 -4.75
C PRO A 153 -9.09 -0.73 -5.88
N GLY A 154 -8.53 -1.87 -6.28
CA GLY A 154 -7.53 -1.93 -7.35
C GLY A 154 -8.02 -1.39 -8.70
N ARG A 155 -9.32 -1.56 -9.00
CA ARG A 155 -9.92 -1.16 -10.28
C ARG A 155 -9.92 0.34 -10.59
N ILE A 156 -9.83 1.19 -9.55
CA ILE A 156 -9.79 2.65 -9.73
C ILE A 156 -8.38 3.19 -9.95
N THR A 157 -7.36 2.34 -9.90
CA THR A 157 -5.96 2.75 -10.00
C THR A 157 -5.31 2.32 -11.31
N ARG A 158 -4.32 3.06 -11.76
CA ARG A 158 -3.43 2.69 -12.86
C ARG A 158 -2.01 3.18 -12.60
N PRO A 159 -0.96 2.52 -13.11
CA PRO A 159 0.40 3.04 -13.00
C PRO A 159 0.55 4.42 -13.66
N GLY A 160 1.25 5.33 -12.98
CA GLY A 160 1.52 6.68 -13.48
C GLY A 160 2.39 7.49 -12.53
N PRO A 161 2.52 8.82 -12.75
CA PRO A 161 3.50 9.65 -12.07
C PRO A 161 3.02 10.33 -10.80
N VAL A 162 1.78 10.12 -10.34
CA VAL A 162 1.21 10.90 -9.23
C VAL A 162 1.24 10.12 -7.92
N GLY A 163 1.87 10.66 -6.89
CA GLY A 163 1.73 10.20 -5.51
C GLY A 163 0.43 10.74 -4.90
N VAL A 164 -0.31 9.93 -4.14
CA VAL A 164 -1.53 10.38 -3.45
C VAL A 164 -1.41 10.04 -1.97
N VAL A 165 -1.59 11.04 -1.10
CA VAL A 165 -1.70 10.86 0.35
C VAL A 165 -2.99 11.48 0.86
N SER A 166 -3.71 10.76 1.75
CA SER A 166 -5.03 11.18 2.20
C SER A 166 -5.33 10.69 3.61
N ARG A 167 -6.04 11.51 4.40
CA ARG A 167 -6.64 11.08 5.67
C ARG A 167 -7.92 10.29 5.46
N SER A 168 -8.68 10.60 4.42
CA SER A 168 -9.99 10.03 4.14
C SER A 168 -9.91 8.84 3.19
N GLY A 169 -10.54 7.71 3.54
CA GLY A 169 -10.69 6.56 2.64
C GLY A 169 -11.55 6.91 1.42
N THR A 170 -12.74 7.44 1.63
CA THR A 170 -13.69 7.77 0.55
C THR A 170 -13.14 8.81 -0.41
N LEU A 171 -12.55 9.88 0.09
CA LEU A 171 -11.96 10.93 -0.76
C LEU A 171 -10.69 10.44 -1.48
N THR A 172 -9.97 9.47 -0.89
CA THR A 172 -8.90 8.79 -1.62
C THR A 172 -9.44 8.10 -2.87
N TYR A 173 -10.57 7.35 -2.73
CA TYR A 173 -11.17 6.66 -3.87
C TYR A 173 -11.61 7.64 -4.95
N GLU A 174 -12.28 8.72 -4.56
CA GLU A 174 -12.74 9.75 -5.47
C GLU A 174 -11.56 10.41 -6.21
N GLY A 175 -10.58 10.94 -5.49
CA GLY A 175 -9.42 11.61 -6.10
C GLY A 175 -8.62 10.70 -7.02
N VAL A 176 -8.39 9.43 -6.62
CA VAL A 176 -7.68 8.43 -7.43
C VAL A 176 -8.47 8.07 -8.69
N GLN A 177 -9.79 7.91 -8.58
CA GLN A 177 -10.65 7.61 -9.74
C GLN A 177 -10.67 8.78 -10.73
N GLN A 178 -10.77 10.02 -10.25
CA GLN A 178 -10.72 11.23 -11.09
C GLN A 178 -9.37 11.33 -11.83
N LEU A 179 -8.26 11.12 -11.14
CA LEU A 179 -6.92 11.08 -11.76
C LEU A 179 -6.83 9.99 -12.84
N THR A 180 -7.35 8.80 -12.56
CA THR A 180 -7.30 7.66 -13.49
C THR A 180 -8.13 7.92 -14.74
N HIS A 181 -9.34 8.49 -14.61
CA HIS A 181 -10.20 8.89 -15.73
C HIS A 181 -9.57 9.97 -16.58
N ALA A 182 -8.84 10.90 -15.97
CA ALA A 182 -8.09 11.92 -16.69
C ALA A 182 -6.79 11.41 -17.36
N GLY A 183 -6.54 10.11 -17.34
CA GLY A 183 -5.33 9.51 -17.90
C GLY A 183 -4.07 9.65 -17.05
N LEU A 184 -4.18 10.28 -15.89
CA LEU A 184 -3.10 10.39 -14.90
C LEU A 184 -3.14 9.16 -14.01
N GLY A 185 -2.03 8.41 -13.95
CA GLY A 185 -1.92 7.24 -13.07
C GLY A 185 -1.15 7.57 -11.79
N GLN A 186 -1.05 6.59 -10.90
CA GLN A 186 -0.44 6.79 -9.60
C GLN A 186 0.84 5.96 -9.43
N THR A 187 1.82 6.51 -8.66
CA THR A 187 2.97 5.75 -8.17
C THR A 187 2.60 4.94 -6.94
N THR A 188 1.95 5.60 -5.99
CA THR A 188 1.37 4.98 -4.80
C THR A 188 0.20 5.84 -4.31
N CYS A 189 -0.89 5.19 -3.90
CA CYS A 189 -1.97 5.81 -3.15
C CYS A 189 -1.84 5.35 -1.70
N LEU A 190 -1.71 6.28 -0.77
CA LEU A 190 -1.52 6.04 0.65
C LEU A 190 -2.62 6.71 1.46
N GLY A 191 -3.44 5.92 2.15
CA GLY A 191 -4.34 6.41 3.18
C GLY A 191 -3.65 6.36 4.53
N ILE A 192 -3.52 7.50 5.19
CA ILE A 192 -2.81 7.62 6.48
C ILE A 192 -3.72 7.47 7.70
N GLY A 193 -5.05 7.62 7.51
CA GLY A 193 -6.04 7.48 8.57
C GLY A 193 -6.61 8.81 9.07
N GLY A 194 -7.83 8.73 9.63
CA GLY A 194 -8.59 9.87 10.15
C GLY A 194 -8.62 9.98 11.66
N ASP A 195 -7.85 9.17 12.38
CA ASP A 195 -7.76 9.22 13.84
C ASP A 195 -6.84 10.35 14.32
N PRO A 196 -7.00 10.81 15.57
CA PRO A 196 -6.12 11.86 16.14
C PRO A 196 -4.66 11.42 16.26
N VAL A 197 -4.41 10.12 16.43
CA VAL A 197 -3.07 9.54 16.53
C VAL A 197 -2.89 8.56 15.38
N ILE A 198 -2.00 8.87 14.47
CA ILE A 198 -1.64 8.05 13.30
C ILE A 198 -0.15 7.78 13.24
N GLY A 199 0.23 6.62 12.73
CA GLY A 199 1.64 6.19 12.70
C GLY A 199 2.49 6.92 11.66
N THR A 200 1.95 7.12 10.47
CA THR A 200 2.59 7.83 9.36
C THR A 200 1.76 9.05 9.02
N ASN A 201 2.33 10.24 9.09
CA ASN A 201 1.65 11.51 8.84
C ASN A 201 1.94 12.05 7.43
N PHE A 202 1.45 13.27 7.14
CA PHE A 202 1.70 13.94 5.85
C PHE A 202 3.18 14.22 5.60
N ILE A 203 3.93 14.66 6.61
CA ILE A 203 5.36 14.99 6.47
C ILE A 203 6.17 13.76 6.10
N ASP A 204 5.93 12.64 6.79
CA ASP A 204 6.54 11.35 6.45
C ASP A 204 6.25 10.93 5.01
N SER A 205 4.98 11.05 4.61
CA SER A 205 4.51 10.67 3.27
C SER A 205 5.10 11.55 2.18
N LEU A 206 5.12 12.86 2.39
CA LEU A 206 5.71 13.83 1.48
C LEU A 206 7.21 13.60 1.30
N ALA A 207 7.94 13.31 2.38
CA ALA A 207 9.37 12.98 2.31
C ALA A 207 9.63 11.72 1.48
N LEU A 208 8.79 10.70 1.63
CA LEU A 208 8.89 9.47 0.82
C LEU A 208 8.59 9.73 -0.66
N PHE A 209 7.54 10.50 -0.96
CA PHE A 209 7.22 10.86 -2.36
C PHE A 209 8.27 11.77 -2.98
N GLU A 210 8.83 12.72 -2.23
CA GLU A 210 9.92 13.56 -2.74
C GLU A 210 11.15 12.73 -3.10
N ALA A 211 11.48 11.71 -2.30
CA ALA A 211 12.59 10.80 -2.56
C ALA A 211 12.33 9.79 -3.69
N ASP A 212 11.09 9.49 -4.04
CA ASP A 212 10.76 8.51 -5.09
C ASP A 212 10.96 9.11 -6.50
N PRO A 213 11.91 8.59 -7.30
CA PRO A 213 12.20 9.16 -8.63
C PRO A 213 11.06 9.01 -9.64
N LYS A 214 10.08 8.13 -9.38
CA LYS A 214 8.92 7.92 -10.27
C LYS A 214 7.76 8.86 -9.96
N THR A 215 7.71 9.41 -8.76
CA THR A 215 6.70 10.40 -8.39
C THR A 215 7.10 11.76 -8.98
N GLU A 216 6.28 12.28 -9.89
CA GLU A 216 6.51 13.59 -10.54
C GLU A 216 5.65 14.70 -9.94
N ALA A 217 4.49 14.36 -9.36
CA ALA A 217 3.59 15.26 -8.66
C ALA A 217 2.90 14.55 -7.50
N ILE A 218 2.35 15.30 -6.55
CA ILE A 218 1.73 14.77 -5.33
C ILE A 218 0.35 15.38 -5.16
N VAL A 219 -0.65 14.57 -4.81
CA VAL A 219 -1.95 15.00 -4.32
C VAL A 219 -2.02 14.76 -2.83
N LEU A 220 -2.37 15.80 -2.06
CA LEU A 220 -2.58 15.76 -0.63
C LEU A 220 -4.05 16.05 -0.33
N ILE A 221 -4.74 15.09 0.29
CA ILE A 221 -6.15 15.21 0.68
C ILE A 221 -6.22 15.27 2.20
N GLY A 222 -6.48 16.45 2.71
CA GLY A 222 -6.66 16.73 4.13
C GLY A 222 -8.13 16.96 4.52
N GLU A 223 -8.34 17.26 5.77
CA GLU A 223 -9.65 17.54 6.34
C GLU A 223 -9.54 18.49 7.52
N ILE A 224 -10.68 18.95 8.03
CA ILE A 224 -10.72 19.77 9.24
C ILE A 224 -10.19 19.01 10.46
N GLY A 225 -9.75 19.77 11.47
CA GLY A 225 -9.23 19.26 12.74
C GLY A 225 -7.72 19.05 12.75
N GLY A 226 -7.11 19.26 13.92
CA GLY A 226 -5.67 19.22 14.11
C GLY A 226 -4.92 20.29 13.30
N THR A 227 -3.59 20.17 13.23
CA THR A 227 -2.66 21.11 12.56
C THR A 227 -1.77 20.43 11.52
N ASP A 228 -1.99 19.15 11.21
CA ASP A 228 -1.11 18.35 10.35
C ASP A 228 -0.98 18.93 8.93
N GLU A 229 -2.05 19.54 8.39
CA GLU A 229 -2.05 20.13 7.05
C GLU A 229 -1.25 21.42 7.01
N GLU A 230 -1.32 22.25 8.06
CA GLU A 230 -0.53 23.48 8.21
C GLU A 230 0.98 23.14 8.33
N GLU A 231 1.31 22.11 9.10
CA GLU A 231 2.68 21.60 9.23
C GLU A 231 3.17 21.02 7.89
N ALA A 232 2.30 20.28 7.19
CA ALA A 232 2.59 19.77 5.85
C ALA A 232 2.85 20.91 4.85
N ALA A 233 2.06 22.00 4.89
CA ALA A 233 2.25 23.17 4.04
C ALA A 233 3.63 23.83 4.29
N GLN A 234 4.03 23.97 5.56
CA GLN A 234 5.37 24.46 5.90
C GLN A 234 6.48 23.54 5.43
N PHE A 235 6.30 22.22 5.57
CA PHE A 235 7.26 21.23 5.08
C PHE A 235 7.38 21.28 3.55
N ILE A 236 6.26 21.36 2.83
CA ILE A 236 6.25 21.49 1.36
C ILE A 236 7.06 22.70 0.95
N ARG A 237 6.81 23.87 1.53
CA ARG A 237 7.55 25.10 1.21
C ARG A 237 9.06 24.98 1.39
N ARG A 238 9.52 24.19 2.36
CA ARG A 238 10.94 24.10 2.74
C ARG A 238 11.67 22.94 2.08
N ARG A 239 10.98 21.84 1.74
CA ARG A 239 11.62 20.54 1.47
C ARG A 239 11.08 19.80 0.24
N VAL A 240 9.94 20.17 -0.31
CA VAL A 240 9.33 19.47 -1.46
C VAL A 240 9.51 20.31 -2.72
N HIS A 241 10.19 19.73 -3.70
CA HIS A 241 10.46 20.36 -5.00
C HIS A 241 9.49 19.89 -6.08
N LYS A 242 8.79 18.79 -5.83
CA LYS A 242 7.76 18.26 -6.72
C LYS A 242 6.48 19.08 -6.59
N PRO A 243 5.72 19.30 -7.65
CA PRO A 243 4.42 19.95 -7.56
C PRO A 243 3.51 19.19 -6.60
N VAL A 244 2.84 19.94 -5.72
CA VAL A 244 1.80 19.43 -4.83
C VAL A 244 0.50 20.14 -5.15
N VAL A 245 -0.61 19.40 -5.17
CA VAL A 245 -1.98 19.93 -5.21
C VAL A 245 -2.70 19.43 -3.97
N ALA A 246 -3.36 20.33 -3.24
CA ALA A 246 -4.09 19.99 -2.03
C ALA A 246 -5.61 20.02 -2.28
N PHE A 247 -6.33 19.25 -1.47
CA PHE A 247 -7.77 19.35 -1.25
C PHE A 247 -8.05 19.24 0.24
N VAL A 248 -8.93 20.07 0.78
CA VAL A 248 -9.29 20.05 2.20
C VAL A 248 -10.80 19.83 2.34
N ALA A 249 -11.18 18.72 2.98
CA ALA A 249 -12.56 18.38 3.26
C ALA A 249 -13.11 19.15 4.47
N GLY A 250 -14.44 19.27 4.53
CA GLY A 250 -15.12 19.89 5.66
C GLY A 250 -15.25 21.42 5.56
N GLN A 251 -15.17 22.02 4.36
CA GLN A 251 -15.28 23.47 4.15
C GLN A 251 -16.59 24.07 4.68
N THR A 252 -17.67 23.27 4.76
CA THR A 252 -18.97 23.69 5.28
C THR A 252 -19.27 23.11 6.68
N ALA A 253 -18.28 22.53 7.34
CA ALA A 253 -18.47 21.90 8.63
C ALA A 253 -18.74 22.94 9.74
N PRO A 254 -19.80 22.74 10.54
CA PRO A 254 -20.05 23.63 11.66
C PRO A 254 -19.03 23.37 12.79
N PRO A 255 -18.63 24.45 13.53
CA PRO A 255 -17.74 24.30 14.67
C PRO A 255 -18.28 23.33 15.74
N GLY A 256 -17.38 22.60 16.39
CA GLY A 256 -17.70 21.66 17.48
C GLY A 256 -18.40 20.36 17.06
N LYS A 257 -18.74 20.19 15.77
CA LYS A 257 -19.33 18.95 15.27
C LYS A 257 -18.26 18.05 14.65
N ARG A 258 -18.24 16.78 15.06
CA ARG A 258 -17.41 15.73 14.43
C ARG A 258 -17.97 15.41 13.04
N MET A 259 -17.09 15.38 12.03
CA MET A 259 -17.46 15.17 10.65
C MET A 259 -16.90 13.81 10.12
N GLY A 260 -17.48 12.72 10.62
CA GLY A 260 -17.10 11.36 10.23
C GLY A 260 -15.92 10.83 11.05
N HIS A 261 -14.71 11.25 10.77
CA HIS A 261 -13.50 10.80 11.47
C HIS A 261 -13.39 11.34 12.90
N ALA A 262 -12.74 10.58 13.78
CA ALA A 262 -12.52 10.99 15.17
C ALA A 262 -11.68 12.27 15.28
N GLY A 263 -10.72 12.48 14.36
CA GLY A 263 -9.88 13.67 14.28
C GLY A 263 -10.52 14.85 13.54
N ALA A 264 -11.61 14.63 12.79
CA ALA A 264 -12.25 15.66 11.97
C ALA A 264 -13.25 16.51 12.77
N ILE A 265 -12.73 17.35 13.68
CA ILE A 265 -13.49 18.26 14.54
C ILE A 265 -12.77 19.59 14.67
N ILE A 266 -13.50 20.70 14.48
CA ILE A 266 -13.01 22.05 14.77
C ILE A 266 -13.18 22.28 16.27
N ALA A 267 -12.07 22.31 17.01
CA ALA A 267 -12.06 22.49 18.45
C ALA A 267 -11.36 23.80 18.82
N GLY A 268 -11.96 24.58 19.73
CA GLY A 268 -11.37 25.86 20.19
C GLY A 268 -11.15 26.89 19.07
N GLY A 269 -11.90 26.81 17.98
CA GLY A 269 -11.78 27.72 16.84
C GLY A 269 -10.58 27.50 15.94
N THR A 270 -9.83 26.38 16.11
CA THR A 270 -8.66 26.01 15.30
C THR A 270 -8.90 24.75 14.46
N GLY A 271 -8.10 24.57 13.43
CA GLY A 271 -8.18 23.41 12.52
C GLY A 271 -9.35 23.53 11.54
N THR A 272 -9.73 24.73 11.16
CA THR A 272 -10.76 24.98 10.14
C THR A 272 -10.22 24.68 8.73
N ALA A 273 -11.13 24.38 7.80
CA ALA A 273 -10.73 24.23 6.41
C ALA A 273 -10.12 25.50 5.83
N ALA A 274 -10.64 26.68 6.26
CA ALA A 274 -10.14 27.98 5.80
C ALA A 274 -8.68 28.22 6.20
N GLU A 275 -8.31 27.94 7.46
CA GLU A 275 -6.92 28.07 7.93
C GLU A 275 -5.97 27.14 7.15
N LYS A 276 -6.39 25.88 6.93
CA LYS A 276 -5.60 24.90 6.18
C LYS A 276 -5.42 25.30 4.72
N ILE A 277 -6.49 25.77 4.07
CA ILE A 277 -6.43 26.28 2.69
C ILE A 277 -5.48 27.48 2.62
N ALA A 278 -5.61 28.45 3.52
CA ALA A 278 -4.73 29.62 3.58
C ALA A 278 -3.26 29.21 3.80
N ALA A 279 -2.99 28.22 4.63
CA ALA A 279 -1.63 27.69 4.83
C ALA A 279 -1.03 27.06 3.57
N PHE A 280 -1.81 26.28 2.83
CA PHE A 280 -1.38 25.73 1.55
C PHE A 280 -1.14 26.82 0.50
N GLU A 281 -2.05 27.78 0.36
CA GLU A 281 -1.91 28.89 -0.59
C GLU A 281 -0.67 29.75 -0.26
N ALA A 282 -0.42 30.03 1.03
CA ALA A 282 0.79 30.74 1.49
C ALA A 282 2.08 29.95 1.22
N ALA A 283 1.98 28.62 1.13
CA ALA A 283 3.09 27.76 0.72
C ALA A 283 3.23 27.62 -0.81
N GLY A 284 2.37 28.27 -1.60
CA GLY A 284 2.37 28.19 -3.07
C GLY A 284 1.77 26.90 -3.61
N VAL A 285 0.97 26.18 -2.80
CA VAL A 285 0.28 24.95 -3.16
C VAL A 285 -1.12 25.26 -3.68
N PRO A 286 -1.46 24.95 -4.94
CA PRO A 286 -2.83 25.07 -5.43
C PRO A 286 -3.79 24.19 -4.64
N VAL A 287 -4.94 24.72 -4.25
CA VAL A 287 -5.97 23.98 -3.54
C VAL A 287 -7.21 23.82 -4.42
N ALA A 288 -7.61 22.55 -4.64
CA ALA A 288 -8.85 22.24 -5.33
C ALA A 288 -10.05 22.56 -4.41
N ARG A 289 -11.11 23.13 -4.96
CA ARG A 289 -12.36 23.41 -4.24
C ARG A 289 -13.25 22.17 -4.15
N ILE A 290 -13.24 21.37 -5.21
CA ILE A 290 -13.93 20.09 -5.30
C ILE A 290 -12.98 19.02 -5.87
N PRO A 291 -13.18 17.73 -5.57
CA PRO A 291 -12.27 16.67 -6.02
C PRO A 291 -12.07 16.60 -7.54
N SER A 292 -13.08 16.97 -8.33
CA SER A 292 -12.99 16.94 -9.78
C SER A 292 -12.02 17.98 -10.41
N GLU A 293 -11.58 18.98 -9.65
CA GLU A 293 -10.56 19.94 -10.09
C GLU A 293 -9.12 19.40 -9.95
N ILE A 294 -8.91 18.37 -9.10
CA ILE A 294 -7.58 17.81 -8.83
C ILE A 294 -6.84 17.41 -10.10
N PRO A 295 -7.44 16.67 -11.07
CA PRO A 295 -6.72 16.26 -12.27
C PRO A 295 -6.25 17.43 -13.12
N GLY A 296 -7.06 18.47 -13.29
CA GLY A 296 -6.69 19.68 -14.04
C GLY A 296 -5.49 20.39 -13.42
N LEU A 297 -5.53 20.61 -12.11
CA LEU A 297 -4.43 21.24 -11.39
C LEU A 297 -3.13 20.44 -11.44
N ILE A 298 -3.21 19.09 -11.35
CA ILE A 298 -2.03 18.21 -11.52
C ILE A 298 -1.48 18.24 -12.94
N ALA A 299 -2.34 18.20 -13.98
CA ALA A 299 -1.91 18.28 -15.36
C ALA A 299 -1.18 19.59 -15.66
N ASP A 300 -1.69 20.71 -15.19
CA ASP A 300 -1.05 22.03 -15.30
C ASP A 300 0.31 22.06 -14.57
N ALA A 301 0.37 21.53 -13.37
CA ALA A 301 1.59 21.50 -12.58
C ALA A 301 2.69 20.64 -13.22
N LEU A 302 2.33 19.49 -13.77
CA LEU A 302 3.23 18.62 -14.55
C LEU A 302 3.72 19.30 -15.83
N SER A 303 2.83 19.99 -16.55
CA SER A 303 3.16 20.72 -17.78
C SER A 303 4.16 21.85 -17.51
N ARG A 304 3.93 22.65 -16.45
CA ARG A 304 4.87 23.72 -16.02
C ARG A 304 6.24 23.16 -15.62
N ARG A 305 6.28 22.04 -14.93
CA ARG A 305 7.53 21.36 -14.54
C ARG A 305 8.33 20.92 -15.77
N ARG A 306 7.67 20.30 -16.76
CA ARG A 306 8.29 19.85 -18.02
C ARG A 306 8.82 21.03 -18.83
N ALA A 307 8.09 22.13 -18.90
CA ALA A 307 8.51 23.36 -19.59
C ALA A 307 9.77 23.98 -18.92
N ARG A 308 9.87 23.98 -17.60
CA ARG A 308 11.05 24.45 -16.84
C ARG A 308 12.25 23.50 -17.02
N GLY A 309 12.05 22.18 -16.97
CA GLY A 309 13.10 21.17 -17.16
C GLY A 309 13.64 21.12 -18.60
N GLY A 310 12.80 21.46 -19.60
CA GLY A 310 13.22 21.55 -21.00
C GLY A 310 14.13 22.74 -21.34
N ARG A 311 14.06 23.82 -20.57
CA ARG A 311 14.91 25.00 -20.76
C ARG A 311 16.32 24.87 -20.18
N GLY A 312 16.60 23.84 -19.37
CA GLY A 312 17.90 23.63 -18.67
C GLY A 312 18.81 22.57 -19.26
N ARG A 313 18.51 21.99 -20.43
CA ARG A 313 19.39 21.03 -21.11
C ARG A 313 19.96 21.64 -22.40
N PRO A 314 21.14 22.32 -22.36
CA PRO A 314 21.83 22.59 -23.59
C PRO A 314 22.23 21.27 -24.24
N ALA A 315 22.06 21.19 -25.56
CA ALA A 315 22.34 20.07 -26.44
C ALA A 315 23.82 19.65 -26.37
N ARG A 316 24.23 18.89 -25.36
CA ARG A 316 25.60 18.39 -25.16
C ARG A 316 25.79 16.92 -25.52
N LYS A 317 24.79 16.26 -26.15
CA LYS A 317 24.88 14.84 -26.60
C LYS A 317 24.90 14.63 -28.11
N ALA A 318 24.99 15.68 -28.95
CA ALA A 318 25.06 15.53 -30.39
C ALA A 318 26.47 15.58 -30.99
N LYS A 319 27.56 15.68 -30.18
CA LYS A 319 28.94 15.82 -30.73
C LYS A 319 29.84 14.60 -30.52
N LEU A 320 29.36 13.49 -29.94
CA LEU A 320 30.18 12.27 -29.72
C LEU A 320 29.81 11.08 -30.64
N ALA A 321 28.86 11.26 -31.58
CA ALA A 321 28.47 10.18 -32.50
C ALA A 321 29.07 10.30 -33.90
N ARG A 322 30.07 11.18 -34.12
CA ARG A 322 30.63 11.41 -35.49
C ARG A 322 32.11 11.05 -35.65
N ALA A 323 32.67 10.28 -34.71
CA ALA A 323 34.05 9.81 -34.81
C ALA A 323 34.18 8.32 -34.53
N ALA A 324 33.52 7.46 -35.32
CA ALA A 324 33.82 6.05 -35.43
C ALA A 324 33.29 5.49 -36.74
N ARG A 325 34.12 5.50 -37.75
CA ARG A 325 34.09 4.65 -38.97
C ARG A 325 35.52 4.36 -39.36
N PRO A 326 35.82 3.21 -40.00
CA PRO A 326 35.19 1.92 -40.07
C PRO A 326 36.16 0.77 -39.77
N ALA A 327 35.68 -0.42 -39.38
CA ALA A 327 36.48 -1.65 -39.43
C ALA A 327 35.77 -2.76 -40.21
N ARG A 328 36.37 -3.12 -41.30
CA ARG A 328 36.51 -4.35 -42.06
C ARG A 328 35.51 -5.51 -41.84
N ALA A 329 35.03 -5.96 -42.98
CA ALA A 329 34.28 -7.19 -43.22
C ALA A 329 34.91 -8.46 -42.63
N ALA A 330 34.09 -9.30 -42.02
CA ALA A 330 34.41 -10.67 -41.61
C ALA A 330 33.78 -11.68 -42.57
N LYS A 331 34.52 -12.78 -42.87
CA LYS A 331 34.23 -13.84 -43.82
C LYS A 331 33.08 -14.75 -43.33
N PRO A 332 32.38 -15.47 -44.24
CA PRO A 332 31.22 -16.30 -43.90
C PRO A 332 31.59 -17.62 -43.22
N ALA A 333 30.77 -18.06 -42.27
CA ALA A 333 30.92 -19.29 -41.53
C ALA A 333 30.37 -20.51 -42.28
N ARG A 334 31.03 -21.65 -42.09
CA ARG A 334 30.81 -22.95 -42.70
C ARG A 334 29.46 -23.57 -42.31
N LYS A 335 28.83 -24.26 -43.25
CA LYS A 335 27.61 -25.10 -43.11
C LYS A 335 27.80 -26.22 -42.09
N ALA A 336 26.87 -26.35 -41.16
CA ALA A 336 26.75 -27.50 -40.24
C ALA A 336 25.98 -28.65 -40.88
N LYS A 337 26.39 -29.90 -40.56
CA LYS A 337 25.79 -31.18 -41.04
C LYS A 337 24.49 -31.50 -40.29
N PRO A 338 23.54 -32.25 -40.89
CA PRO A 338 22.27 -32.59 -40.29
C PRO A 338 22.36 -33.71 -39.23
N ALA A 339 21.53 -33.57 -38.16
CA ALA A 339 21.45 -34.54 -37.07
C ALA A 339 20.60 -35.77 -37.44
N ARG A 340 21.02 -36.92 -36.90
CA ARG A 340 20.42 -38.25 -37.08
C ARG A 340 19.03 -38.39 -36.44
N LYS A 341 18.11 -39.06 -37.10
CA LYS A 341 16.76 -39.45 -36.64
C LYS A 341 16.83 -40.41 -35.44
N ALA A 342 16.07 -40.12 -34.39
CA ALA A 342 15.84 -40.98 -33.23
C ALA A 342 14.70 -41.99 -33.54
N LYS A 343 14.84 -43.24 -33.03
CA LYS A 343 13.86 -44.31 -33.15
C LYS A 343 12.69 -44.17 -32.18
N PRO A 344 11.48 -44.68 -32.48
CA PRO A 344 10.30 -44.58 -31.63
C PRO A 344 10.31 -45.55 -30.44
N ALA A 345 9.80 -45.10 -29.29
CA ALA A 345 9.65 -45.89 -28.08
C ALA A 345 8.40 -46.80 -28.12
N ARG A 346 8.53 -47.98 -27.53
CA ARG A 346 7.53 -49.06 -27.44
C ARG A 346 6.35 -48.72 -26.56
N ALA A 347 5.16 -49.13 -26.97
CA ALA A 347 3.90 -49.02 -26.24
C ALA A 347 3.87 -49.88 -24.95
N ALA A 348 3.31 -49.27 -23.88
CA ALA A 348 3.03 -49.95 -22.61
C ALA A 348 1.63 -50.59 -22.60
N LYS A 349 1.53 -51.82 -22.00
CA LYS A 349 0.32 -52.65 -21.89
C LYS A 349 -0.68 -52.10 -20.82
N PRO A 350 -1.98 -52.36 -20.94
CA PRO A 350 -3.01 -51.85 -20.02
C PRO A 350 -3.09 -52.66 -18.71
N ALA A 351 -3.39 -51.91 -17.62
CA ALA A 351 -3.57 -52.47 -16.28
C ALA A 351 -4.97 -53.11 -16.08
N ARG A 352 -4.97 -54.15 -15.28
CA ARG A 352 -6.05 -55.08 -14.92
C ARG A 352 -7.16 -54.43 -14.08
N LYS A 353 -8.43 -54.70 -14.41
CA LYS A 353 -9.62 -54.38 -13.61
C LYS A 353 -9.63 -55.11 -12.26
N VAL A 354 -9.86 -54.38 -11.18
CA VAL A 354 -10.21 -54.97 -9.86
C VAL A 354 -11.71 -54.81 -9.61
N LYS A 355 -12.34 -55.94 -9.18
CA LYS A 355 -13.76 -56.11 -8.95
C LYS A 355 -14.23 -55.36 -7.70
N ARG A 356 -15.41 -54.75 -7.81
CA ARG A 356 -16.22 -54.26 -6.68
C ARG A 356 -16.74 -55.42 -5.82
N ALA A 357 -16.64 -55.28 -4.51
CA ALA A 357 -17.40 -56.06 -3.52
C ALA A 357 -18.41 -55.12 -2.82
N ASN A 358 -19.65 -55.59 -2.77
CA ASN A 358 -20.77 -54.99 -2.11
C ASN A 358 -21.02 -55.71 -0.77
N PRO A 359 -21.33 -55.03 0.34
CA PRO A 359 -22.08 -55.69 1.40
C PRO A 359 -23.40 -55.01 1.68
N ARG A 360 -24.45 -55.84 1.61
CA ARG A 360 -25.78 -55.60 2.20
C ARG A 360 -25.78 -56.03 3.69
N GLY A 361 -26.72 -55.46 4.42
CA GLY A 361 -27.31 -56.07 5.65
C GLY A 361 -27.34 -55.07 6.80
N ALA A 362 -28.49 -54.46 7.04
CA ALA A 362 -29.57 -54.79 8.00
C ALA A 362 -29.15 -54.58 9.47
N ALA A 363 -29.88 -54.01 10.36
CA ALA A 363 -31.25 -53.63 10.62
C ALA A 363 -31.37 -53.19 12.08
N ARG A 364 -32.30 -52.27 12.36
CA ARG A 364 -33.18 -52.17 13.55
C ARG A 364 -32.57 -51.93 14.96
N GLY A 365 -33.05 -50.87 15.58
CA GLY A 365 -33.68 -51.02 16.88
C GLY A 365 -33.63 -49.84 17.86
N ARG A 366 -34.77 -49.15 17.94
CA ARG A 366 -35.43 -48.59 19.15
C ARG A 366 -34.84 -47.40 19.91
N ARG A 367 -35.68 -46.35 19.94
CA ARG A 367 -35.91 -45.38 21.02
C ARG A 367 -36.54 -46.07 22.28
N PRO A 368 -36.82 -45.41 23.45
CA PRO A 368 -36.55 -44.04 23.90
C PRO A 368 -36.09 -44.01 25.38
N HIS A 369 -35.59 -42.91 25.85
CA HIS A 369 -36.10 -42.11 26.99
C HIS A 369 -35.40 -40.77 27.01
#